data_42a1c45975f16446b97f414f73d5aa25
#
_entry.id   42a1c45975f16446b97f414f73d5aa25
#
_cell.length_a   1.000
_cell.length_b   1.000
_cell.length_c   1.000
_cell.angle_alpha   90.00
_cell.angle_beta   90.00
_cell.angle_gamma   90.00
#
_symmetry.space_group_name_H-M   'P 1'
#
loop_
_entity.id
_entity.type
_entity.pdbx_description
1 polymer ?
#
loop_
_entity_poly.entity_id
_entity_poly.type
_entity_poly.pdbx_seq_one_letter_code
_entity_poly.pdbx_strand_id
1 'polypeptide(L)'
;TTIVTIMGLNPLHRKFGLKSVIASSYQAVSGSGQAGIMELSDQIRALSEGRNDLTKNVYPHQIAFNVIPHVDQFMDGGYTREELKMLNEGRKILELPDLQVTCTCVRVPVYRSHSVSVTAQFESPVSVEEARVAYEDYPGIRVVDDPGNALYPTPLDTTEKDDCLVGRIREDMVLENALALWVVGDQIRKGAALNAVQIAELL
;
A
#
# COMPACT_ATOMS: atom_id res chain seq x y z
N THR A 1 -3.47 -4.80 -0.58
CA THR A 1 -2.23 -4.12 -0.17
C THR A 1 -1.04 -4.68 -0.92
N THR A 2 -0.82 -6.00 -0.92
CA THR A 2 0.36 -6.64 -1.53
C THR A 2 0.57 -6.24 -2.99
N ILE A 3 -0.46 -6.29 -3.84
CA ILE A 3 -0.33 -5.93 -5.27
C ILE A 3 0.15 -4.47 -5.44
N VAL A 4 -0.43 -3.52 -4.70
CA VAL A 4 -0.01 -2.10 -4.76
C VAL A 4 1.47 -1.96 -4.37
N THR A 5 1.90 -2.66 -3.31
CA THR A 5 3.30 -2.67 -2.87
C THR A 5 4.22 -3.27 -3.93
N ILE A 6 3.85 -4.42 -4.49
CA ILE A 6 4.65 -5.10 -5.53
C ILE A 6 4.75 -4.26 -6.80
N MET A 7 3.70 -3.53 -7.21
CA MET A 7 3.79 -2.60 -8.33
C MET A 7 4.88 -1.56 -8.11
N GLY A 8 5.05 -1.07 -6.88
CA GLY A 8 6.15 -0.16 -6.53
C GLY A 8 7.51 -0.83 -6.48
N LEU A 9 7.59 -2.11 -6.15
CA LEU A 9 8.85 -2.80 -5.91
C LEU A 9 9.40 -3.57 -7.12
N ASN A 10 8.53 -4.09 -7.99
CA ASN A 10 8.94 -4.97 -9.07
C ASN A 10 9.91 -4.33 -10.10
N PRO A 11 9.75 -3.05 -10.52
CA PRO A 11 10.72 -2.40 -11.38
C PRO A 11 12.13 -2.37 -10.75
N LEU A 12 12.20 -2.07 -9.46
CA LEU A 12 13.44 -2.02 -8.70
C LEU A 12 14.03 -3.42 -8.47
N HIS A 13 13.16 -4.40 -8.14
CA HIS A 13 13.59 -5.80 -7.99
C HIS A 13 14.28 -6.32 -9.24
N ARG A 14 13.68 -6.10 -10.42
CA ARG A 14 14.24 -6.56 -11.70
C ARG A 14 15.62 -6.00 -12.00
N LYS A 15 15.95 -4.82 -11.48
CA LYS A 15 17.20 -4.13 -11.75
C LYS A 15 18.26 -4.33 -10.66
N PHE A 16 17.83 -4.38 -9.40
CA PHE A 16 18.75 -4.32 -8.25
C PHE A 16 18.68 -5.54 -7.33
N GLY A 17 17.73 -6.47 -7.52
CA GLY A 17 17.52 -7.62 -6.66
C GLY A 17 16.96 -7.24 -5.28
N LEU A 18 15.65 -7.46 -5.06
CA LEU A 18 15.01 -7.15 -3.78
C LEU A 18 15.41 -8.20 -2.71
N LYS A 19 15.88 -7.73 -1.56
CA LYS A 19 16.34 -8.56 -0.44
C LYS A 19 15.39 -8.53 0.75
N SER A 20 14.99 -7.33 1.18
CA SER A 20 14.08 -7.18 2.31
C SER A 20 13.13 -5.98 2.17
N VAL A 21 12.00 -6.06 2.84
CA VAL A 21 10.95 -5.03 2.85
C VAL A 21 10.46 -4.78 4.27
N ILE A 22 10.48 -3.53 4.67
CA ILE A 22 9.80 -3.04 5.86
C ILE A 22 8.68 -2.12 5.39
N ALA A 23 7.43 -2.42 5.75
CA ALA A 23 6.30 -1.67 5.24
C ALA A 23 5.29 -1.29 6.34
N SER A 24 4.62 -0.17 6.12
CA SER A 24 3.41 0.20 6.85
C SER A 24 2.34 0.60 5.85
N SER A 25 1.20 -0.10 5.88
CA SER A 25 0.10 0.19 4.96
C SER A 25 -0.96 1.06 5.62
N TYR A 26 -1.51 1.99 4.86
CA TYR A 26 -2.62 2.87 5.21
C TYR A 26 -3.80 2.48 4.34
N GLN A 27 -4.66 1.62 4.88
CA GLN A 27 -5.70 0.95 4.10
C GLN A 27 -7.04 1.65 4.23
N ALA A 28 -7.60 2.07 3.10
CA ALA A 28 -8.91 2.69 3.00
C ALA A 28 -10.04 1.74 3.44
N VAL A 29 -11.14 2.32 3.93
CA VAL A 29 -12.31 1.58 4.44
C VAL A 29 -13.01 0.74 3.36
N SER A 30 -12.91 1.10 2.08
CA SER A 30 -13.45 0.30 0.97
C SER A 30 -12.86 -1.11 0.86
N GLY A 31 -11.69 -1.35 1.48
CA GLY A 31 -11.15 -2.70 1.64
C GLY A 31 -12.02 -3.63 2.48
N SER A 32 -12.91 -3.08 3.33
CA SER A 32 -13.95 -3.80 4.07
C SER A 32 -15.31 -3.81 3.36
N GLY A 33 -15.33 -3.46 2.07
CA GLY A 33 -16.54 -3.38 1.28
C GLY A 33 -17.42 -2.19 1.59
N GLN A 34 -18.66 -2.22 1.09
CA GLN A 34 -19.63 -1.14 1.25
C GLN A 34 -19.95 -0.85 2.72
N ALA A 35 -19.96 -1.88 3.56
CA ALA A 35 -20.24 -1.72 4.98
C ALA A 35 -19.19 -0.83 5.69
N GLY A 36 -17.91 -0.97 5.34
CA GLY A 36 -16.84 -0.11 5.88
C GLY A 36 -16.98 1.35 5.44
N ILE A 37 -17.36 1.58 4.19
CA ILE A 37 -17.61 2.91 3.66
C ILE A 37 -18.80 3.57 4.40
N MET A 38 -19.89 2.83 4.58
CA MET A 38 -21.08 3.31 5.28
C MET A 38 -20.79 3.63 6.75
N GLU A 39 -20.08 2.74 7.45
CA GLU A 39 -19.72 2.97 8.86
C GLU A 39 -18.90 4.25 9.03
N LEU A 40 -17.89 4.49 8.18
CA LEU A 40 -17.14 5.75 8.21
C LEU A 40 -18.03 6.96 7.97
N SER A 41 -18.91 6.91 6.96
CA SER A 41 -19.81 8.01 6.61
C SER A 41 -20.80 8.31 7.74
N ASP A 42 -21.38 7.28 8.34
CA ASP A 42 -22.35 7.43 9.42
C ASP A 42 -21.70 7.96 10.71
N GLN A 43 -20.48 7.52 11.02
CA GLN A 43 -19.71 8.05 12.15
C GLN A 43 -19.35 9.53 11.94
N ILE A 44 -18.90 9.92 10.73
CA ILE A 44 -18.62 11.34 10.41
C ILE A 44 -19.87 12.18 10.57
N ARG A 45 -21.02 11.72 10.05
CA ARG A 45 -22.32 12.42 10.17
C ARG A 45 -22.72 12.56 11.63
N ALA A 46 -22.70 11.48 12.41
CA ALA A 46 -23.05 11.49 13.82
C ALA A 46 -22.19 12.49 14.61
N LEU A 47 -20.87 12.48 14.40
CA LEU A 47 -19.97 13.40 15.08
C LEU A 47 -20.21 14.87 14.67
N SER A 48 -20.54 15.13 13.40
CA SER A 48 -20.87 16.48 12.94
C SER A 48 -22.16 17.03 13.56
N GLU A 49 -23.08 16.13 13.96
CA GLU A 49 -24.33 16.44 14.65
C GLU A 49 -24.17 16.48 16.19
N GLY A 50 -22.94 16.34 16.69
CA GLY A 50 -22.63 16.33 18.12
C GLY A 50 -23.01 15.04 18.85
N ARG A 51 -23.32 13.97 18.11
CA ARG A 51 -23.65 12.65 18.67
C ARG A 51 -22.37 11.84 18.93
N ASN A 52 -22.34 11.11 20.04
CA ASN A 52 -21.23 10.24 20.44
C ASN A 52 -21.61 8.74 20.49
N ASP A 53 -22.85 8.40 20.15
CA ASP A 53 -23.38 7.04 20.06
C ASP A 53 -23.03 6.40 18.70
N LEU A 54 -21.75 6.12 18.48
CA LEU A 54 -21.26 5.68 17.19
C LEU A 54 -21.44 4.19 16.98
N THR A 55 -21.98 3.80 15.82
CA THR A 55 -22.02 2.42 15.38
C THR A 55 -20.63 1.89 15.08
N LYS A 56 -20.28 0.72 15.59
CA LYS A 56 -19.03 -0.02 15.40
C LYS A 56 -19.33 -1.48 15.08
N ASN A 57 -19.79 -1.74 13.86
CA ASN A 57 -20.18 -3.08 13.41
C ASN A 57 -19.09 -3.74 12.56
N VAL A 58 -18.32 -2.93 11.81
CA VAL A 58 -17.26 -3.41 10.91
C VAL A 58 -15.90 -3.33 11.58
N TYR A 59 -15.66 -2.28 12.36
CA TYR A 59 -14.39 -2.05 13.03
C TYR A 59 -14.53 -2.15 14.54
N PRO A 60 -13.52 -2.70 15.24
CA PRO A 60 -13.54 -2.84 16.71
C PRO A 60 -13.47 -1.49 17.45
N HIS A 61 -13.04 -0.43 16.75
CA HIS A 61 -12.93 0.93 17.26
C HIS A 61 -13.56 1.93 16.30
N GLN A 62 -13.86 3.13 16.80
CA GLN A 62 -14.25 4.25 15.94
C GLN A 62 -13.19 4.42 14.84
N ILE A 63 -13.64 4.49 13.58
CA ILE A 63 -12.75 4.72 12.43
C ILE A 63 -12.71 6.20 12.02
N ALA A 64 -13.81 6.95 12.18
CA ALA A 64 -13.83 8.38 11.88
C ALA A 64 -12.81 9.13 12.76
N PHE A 65 -11.91 9.88 12.11
CA PHE A 65 -10.84 10.65 12.75
C PHE A 65 -9.86 9.80 13.59
N ASN A 66 -9.67 8.54 13.22
CA ASN A 66 -8.81 7.61 13.95
C ASN A 66 -8.03 6.70 12.99
N VAL A 67 -6.98 6.05 13.50
CA VAL A 67 -6.24 4.99 12.82
C VAL A 67 -6.30 3.72 13.66
N ILE A 68 -6.50 2.56 13.02
CA ILE A 68 -6.63 1.28 13.70
C ILE A 68 -5.52 0.35 13.16
N PRO A 69 -4.48 0.01 13.96
CA PRO A 69 -3.38 -0.86 13.53
C PRO A 69 -3.80 -2.33 13.57
N HIS A 70 -4.88 -2.63 12.84
CA HIS A 70 -5.48 -3.96 12.80
C HIS A 70 -6.29 -4.12 11.51
N VAL A 71 -5.85 -5.00 10.62
CA VAL A 71 -6.56 -5.40 9.41
C VAL A 71 -6.54 -6.92 9.33
N ASP A 72 -7.73 -7.55 9.19
CA ASP A 72 -7.91 -9.00 9.23
C ASP A 72 -7.65 -9.62 10.62
N GLN A 73 -7.64 -10.93 10.74
CA GLN A 73 -7.53 -11.68 12.00
C GLN A 73 -6.08 -11.74 12.48
N PHE A 74 -5.88 -11.61 13.78
CA PHE A 74 -4.58 -11.92 14.39
C PHE A 74 -4.27 -13.42 14.31
N MET A 75 -3.01 -13.69 14.01
CA MET A 75 -2.43 -15.03 13.93
C MET A 75 -1.40 -15.21 15.05
N ASP A 76 -0.86 -16.42 15.17
CA ASP A 76 0.23 -16.68 16.11
C ASP A 76 1.44 -15.78 15.83
N GLY A 77 2.10 -15.31 16.89
CA GLY A 77 3.24 -14.40 16.77
C GLY A 77 2.89 -12.91 16.67
N GLY A 78 1.59 -12.55 16.78
CA GLY A 78 1.12 -11.16 16.86
C GLY A 78 0.95 -10.45 15.53
N TYR A 79 1.24 -11.11 14.40
CA TYR A 79 0.92 -10.60 13.07
C TYR A 79 -0.54 -10.85 12.71
N THR A 80 -1.12 -9.99 11.87
CA THR A 80 -2.41 -10.28 11.26
C THR A 80 -2.24 -11.12 9.98
N ARG A 81 -3.34 -11.75 9.54
CA ARG A 81 -3.35 -12.48 8.26
C ARG A 81 -2.99 -11.56 7.08
N GLU A 82 -3.46 -10.31 7.08
CA GLU A 82 -3.14 -9.33 6.03
C GLU A 82 -1.63 -9.02 5.98
N GLU A 83 -0.97 -8.93 7.13
CA GLU A 83 0.48 -8.73 7.23
C GLU A 83 1.26 -9.95 6.72
N LEU A 84 0.82 -11.16 7.07
CA LEU A 84 1.42 -12.40 6.56
C LEU A 84 1.17 -12.62 5.06
N LYS A 85 0.07 -12.09 4.50
CA LYS A 85 -0.13 -12.08 3.04
C LYS A 85 0.96 -11.29 2.33
N MET A 86 1.38 -10.14 2.86
CA MET A 86 2.46 -9.37 2.22
C MET A 86 3.74 -10.20 2.11
N LEU A 87 4.09 -10.96 3.13
CA LEU A 87 5.22 -11.88 3.10
C LEU A 87 5.01 -13.01 2.09
N ASN A 88 3.91 -13.76 2.24
CA ASN A 88 3.70 -15.00 1.48
C ASN A 88 3.40 -14.74 0.00
N GLU A 89 2.54 -13.76 -0.29
CA GLU A 89 2.23 -13.37 -1.66
C GLU A 89 3.41 -12.66 -2.32
N GLY A 90 4.15 -11.82 -1.57
CA GLY A 90 5.37 -11.18 -2.05
C GLY A 90 6.40 -12.20 -2.52
N ARG A 91 6.69 -13.21 -1.72
CA ARG A 91 7.57 -14.33 -2.09
C ARG A 91 7.10 -15.07 -3.33
N LYS A 92 5.81 -15.37 -3.40
CA LYS A 92 5.22 -16.11 -4.51
C LYS A 92 5.23 -15.33 -5.82
N ILE A 93 4.78 -14.07 -5.78
CA ILE A 93 4.59 -13.25 -6.99
C ILE A 93 5.93 -12.79 -7.57
N LEU A 94 6.89 -12.46 -6.70
CA LEU A 94 8.22 -12.05 -7.12
C LEU A 94 9.18 -13.23 -7.36
N GLU A 95 8.73 -14.46 -7.10
CA GLU A 95 9.56 -15.68 -7.18
C GLU A 95 10.81 -15.62 -6.29
N LEU A 96 10.69 -14.98 -5.12
CA LEU A 96 11.73 -14.78 -4.13
C LEU A 96 11.43 -15.54 -2.83
N PRO A 97 11.72 -16.85 -2.74
CA PRO A 97 11.36 -17.65 -1.55
C PRO A 97 12.02 -17.16 -0.25
N ASP A 98 13.17 -16.51 -0.35
CA ASP A 98 13.94 -16.02 0.81
C ASP A 98 13.69 -14.54 1.14
N LEU A 99 12.78 -13.86 0.42
CA LEU A 99 12.43 -12.46 0.66
C LEU A 99 12.03 -12.27 2.13
N GLN A 100 12.67 -11.32 2.80
CA GLN A 100 12.37 -10.94 4.16
C GLN A 100 11.36 -9.78 4.16
N VAL A 101 10.22 -9.95 4.83
CA VAL A 101 9.17 -8.93 4.88
C VAL A 101 8.65 -8.79 6.30
N THR A 102 8.56 -7.56 6.77
CA THR A 102 7.73 -7.20 7.92
C THR A 102 6.78 -6.08 7.52
N CYS A 103 5.53 -6.16 7.99
CA CYS A 103 4.52 -5.17 7.66
C CYS A 103 3.61 -4.91 8.86
N THR A 104 3.22 -3.65 9.05
CA THR A 104 2.12 -3.26 9.92
C THR A 104 0.97 -2.75 9.06
N CYS A 105 -0.20 -3.37 9.17
CA CYS A 105 -1.38 -2.98 8.41
C CYS A 105 -2.31 -2.10 9.25
N VAL A 106 -2.54 -0.88 8.78
CA VAL A 106 -3.33 0.14 9.49
C VAL A 106 -4.58 0.48 8.68
N ARG A 107 -5.76 0.41 9.29
CA ARG A 107 -7.00 0.94 8.73
C ARG A 107 -7.08 2.44 9.00
N VAL A 108 -7.33 3.24 7.95
CA VAL A 108 -7.40 4.69 8.02
C VAL A 108 -8.75 5.22 7.54
N PRO A 109 -9.19 6.42 7.97
CA PRO A 109 -10.48 7.02 7.62
C PRO A 109 -10.44 7.66 6.21
N VAL A 110 -10.02 6.86 5.23
CA VAL A 110 -9.98 7.20 3.81
C VAL A 110 -10.93 6.27 3.07
N TYR A 111 -11.74 6.81 2.19
CA TYR A 111 -12.77 6.02 1.52
C TYR A 111 -12.19 4.98 0.56
N ARG A 112 -11.21 5.34 -0.27
CA ARG A 112 -10.70 4.50 -1.35
C ARG A 112 -9.23 4.77 -1.62
N SER A 113 -8.54 3.82 -2.22
CA SER A 113 -7.10 3.76 -2.47
C SER A 113 -6.27 3.49 -1.20
N HIS A 114 -5.34 2.56 -1.33
CA HIS A 114 -4.39 2.22 -0.27
C HIS A 114 -3.08 2.97 -0.50
N SER A 115 -2.46 3.38 0.58
CA SER A 115 -1.10 3.90 0.56
C SER A 115 -0.18 2.98 1.36
N VAL A 116 1.08 2.90 0.95
CA VAL A 116 2.07 2.09 1.65
C VAL A 116 3.39 2.87 1.75
N SER A 117 3.86 3.05 2.97
CA SER A 117 5.24 3.47 3.25
C SER A 117 6.12 2.24 3.21
N VAL A 118 7.17 2.27 2.40
CA VAL A 118 8.03 1.12 2.16
C VAL A 118 9.49 1.53 2.32
N THR A 119 10.25 0.77 3.10
CA THR A 119 11.71 0.71 3.03
C THR A 119 12.07 -0.62 2.38
N ALA A 120 12.76 -0.55 1.24
CA ALA A 120 13.17 -1.71 0.46
C ALA A 120 14.69 -1.77 0.37
N GLN A 121 15.28 -2.88 0.79
CA GLN A 121 16.71 -3.16 0.68
C GLN A 121 16.99 -4.05 -0.53
N PHE A 122 18.06 -3.77 -1.24
CA PHE A 122 18.44 -4.46 -2.46
C PHE A 122 19.79 -5.16 -2.32
N GLU A 123 20.05 -6.15 -3.18
CA GLU A 123 21.34 -6.86 -3.25
C GLU A 123 22.44 -5.96 -3.84
N SER A 124 22.08 -5.12 -4.81
CA SER A 124 23.00 -4.20 -5.47
C SER A 124 22.80 -2.77 -4.95
N PRO A 125 23.84 -1.92 -4.99
CA PRO A 125 23.70 -0.50 -4.75
C PRO A 125 22.61 0.12 -5.65
N VAL A 126 21.89 1.08 -5.12
CA VAL A 126 20.81 1.78 -5.83
C VAL A 126 20.84 3.25 -5.46
N SER A 127 20.83 4.13 -6.46
CA SER A 127 20.60 5.56 -6.29
C SER A 127 19.15 5.95 -6.58
N VAL A 128 18.75 7.13 -6.14
CA VAL A 128 17.41 7.69 -6.43
C VAL A 128 17.20 7.87 -7.94
N GLU A 129 18.23 8.32 -8.65
CA GLU A 129 18.21 8.54 -10.09
C GLU A 129 18.02 7.23 -10.85
N GLU A 130 18.76 6.19 -10.49
CA GLU A 130 18.63 4.87 -11.11
C GLU A 130 17.28 4.22 -10.81
N ALA A 131 16.73 4.47 -9.62
CA ALA A 131 15.39 4.03 -9.27
C ALA A 131 14.33 4.73 -10.12
N ARG A 132 14.43 6.06 -10.37
CA ARG A 132 13.52 6.79 -11.25
C ARG A 132 13.54 6.25 -12.68
N VAL A 133 14.73 5.97 -13.20
CA VAL A 133 14.90 5.33 -14.53
C VAL A 133 14.25 3.94 -14.58
N ALA A 134 14.28 3.18 -13.49
CA ALA A 134 13.65 1.86 -13.44
C ALA A 134 12.11 1.90 -13.55
N TYR A 135 11.50 3.04 -13.24
CA TYR A 135 10.05 3.26 -13.41
C TYR A 135 9.66 3.80 -14.78
N GLU A 136 10.61 4.34 -15.56
CA GLU A 136 10.33 4.84 -16.90
C GLU A 136 9.76 3.72 -17.77
N ASP A 137 8.65 4.02 -18.45
CA ASP A 137 7.92 3.10 -19.34
C ASP A 137 7.46 1.78 -18.67
N TYR A 138 7.54 1.65 -17.33
CA TYR A 138 7.04 0.46 -16.66
C TYR A 138 5.52 0.49 -16.56
N PRO A 139 4.82 -0.56 -17.10
CA PRO A 139 3.36 -0.52 -17.21
C PRO A 139 2.67 -0.55 -15.84
N GLY A 140 1.63 0.29 -15.69
CA GLY A 140 0.76 0.29 -14.51
C GLY A 140 1.32 0.99 -13.27
N ILE A 141 2.47 1.68 -13.39
CA ILE A 141 3.00 2.54 -12.33
C ILE A 141 3.62 3.81 -12.92
N ARG A 142 3.49 4.92 -12.23
CA ARG A 142 4.09 6.21 -12.61
C ARG A 142 4.72 6.90 -11.40
N VAL A 143 5.79 7.64 -11.65
CA VAL A 143 6.45 8.49 -10.65
C VAL A 143 5.73 9.83 -10.55
N VAL A 144 5.36 10.22 -9.33
CA VAL A 144 4.85 11.55 -8.96
C VAL A 144 5.65 11.99 -7.75
N ASP A 145 6.74 12.73 -7.97
CA ASP A 145 7.71 12.97 -6.90
C ASP A 145 8.51 14.27 -7.14
N ASP A 146 7.92 15.37 -6.73
CA ASP A 146 8.56 16.69 -6.62
C ASP A 146 8.21 17.31 -5.25
N PRO A 147 8.91 16.89 -4.18
CA PRO A 147 8.62 17.38 -2.84
C PRO A 147 8.78 18.89 -2.67
N GLY A 148 9.64 19.53 -3.48
CA GLY A 148 9.84 20.97 -3.48
C GLY A 148 8.59 21.76 -3.84
N ASN A 149 7.76 21.19 -4.71
CA ASN A 149 6.46 21.73 -5.12
C ASN A 149 5.27 21.02 -4.45
N ALA A 150 5.50 20.27 -3.36
CA ALA A 150 4.49 19.49 -2.65
C ALA A 150 3.77 18.46 -3.56
N LEU A 151 4.45 17.97 -4.60
CA LEU A 151 3.91 16.99 -5.54
C LEU A 151 4.37 15.58 -5.12
N TYR A 152 3.43 14.80 -4.63
CA TYR A 152 3.59 13.39 -4.23
C TYR A 152 2.23 12.69 -4.28
N PRO A 153 2.18 11.35 -4.42
CA PRO A 153 0.91 10.64 -4.59
C PRO A 153 0.06 10.68 -3.32
N THR A 154 -1.25 10.87 -3.52
CA THR A 154 -2.26 10.74 -2.46
C THR A 154 -3.34 9.73 -2.86
N PRO A 155 -4.14 9.21 -1.92
CA PRO A 155 -5.27 8.34 -2.25
C PRO A 155 -6.26 8.94 -3.26
N LEU A 156 -6.46 10.25 -3.24
CA LEU A 156 -7.37 10.92 -4.17
C LEU A 156 -6.86 10.87 -5.62
N ASP A 157 -5.54 10.87 -5.81
CA ASP A 157 -4.93 10.85 -7.14
C ASP A 157 -5.09 9.51 -7.86
N THR A 158 -5.24 8.42 -7.10
CA THR A 158 -5.35 7.05 -7.62
C THR A 158 -6.75 6.47 -7.56
N THR A 159 -7.68 7.13 -6.87
CA THR A 159 -9.07 6.69 -6.80
C THR A 159 -9.68 6.63 -8.21
N GLU A 160 -10.21 5.44 -8.58
CA GLU A 160 -10.74 5.11 -9.91
C GLU A 160 -9.73 5.15 -11.06
N LYS A 161 -8.43 5.14 -10.74
CA LYS A 161 -7.37 5.04 -11.73
C LYS A 161 -6.78 3.63 -11.77
N ASP A 162 -6.21 3.30 -12.93
CA ASP A 162 -5.63 1.98 -13.19
C ASP A 162 -4.19 1.87 -12.74
N ASP A 163 -3.44 2.97 -12.85
CA ASP A 163 -2.05 3.02 -12.46
C ASP A 163 -1.88 3.20 -10.95
N CYS A 164 -0.87 2.53 -10.41
CA CYS A 164 -0.30 2.91 -9.14
C CYS A 164 0.62 4.13 -9.32
N LEU A 165 0.78 4.90 -8.27
CA LEU A 165 1.71 6.03 -8.22
C LEU A 165 2.78 5.76 -7.17
N VAL A 166 4.02 6.12 -7.49
CA VAL A 166 5.15 6.09 -6.56
C VAL A 166 5.76 7.49 -6.43
N GLY A 167 6.12 7.83 -5.21
CA GLY A 167 6.81 9.10 -4.91
C GLY A 167 7.53 9.02 -3.59
N ARG A 168 8.06 10.16 -3.13
CA ARG A 168 8.88 10.24 -1.93
C ARG A 168 10.06 9.27 -1.98
N ILE A 169 10.64 9.11 -3.19
CA ILE A 169 11.79 8.24 -3.45
C ILE A 169 13.02 8.89 -2.87
N ARG A 170 13.66 8.22 -1.93
CA ARG A 170 14.87 8.71 -1.26
C ARG A 170 15.71 7.57 -0.74
N GLU A 171 17.00 7.80 -0.56
CA GLU A 171 17.88 6.86 0.11
C GLU A 171 17.40 6.62 1.56
N ASP A 172 17.49 5.37 1.99
CA ASP A 172 17.22 5.03 3.39
C ASP A 172 18.43 5.40 4.25
N MET A 173 18.17 5.93 5.46
CA MET A 173 19.25 6.41 6.35
C MET A 173 19.74 5.34 7.33
N VAL A 174 19.14 4.15 7.31
CA VAL A 174 19.37 3.08 8.30
C VAL A 174 19.97 1.84 7.64
N LEU A 175 19.45 1.46 6.49
CA LEU A 175 19.86 0.25 5.77
C LEU A 175 20.72 0.62 4.56
N GLU A 176 21.80 -0.12 4.37
CA GLU A 176 22.63 -0.01 3.17
C GLU A 176 21.90 -0.55 1.94
N ASN A 177 22.16 0.02 0.78
CA ASN A 177 21.53 -0.34 -0.50
C ASN A 177 20.00 -0.36 -0.40
N ALA A 178 19.42 0.64 0.23
CA ALA A 178 17.99 0.70 0.49
C ALA A 178 17.38 2.05 0.10
N LEU A 179 16.12 1.99 -0.33
CA LEU A 179 15.31 3.16 -0.64
C LEU A 179 14.06 3.18 0.23
N ALA A 180 13.67 4.38 0.66
CA ALA A 180 12.36 4.63 1.23
C ALA A 180 11.43 5.22 0.16
N LEU A 181 10.22 4.64 0.04
CA LEU A 181 9.24 4.91 -1.01
C LEU A 181 7.86 5.16 -0.40
N TRP A 182 7.03 5.85 -1.15
CA TRP A 182 5.60 5.97 -0.90
C TRP A 182 4.84 5.52 -2.13
N VAL A 183 4.04 4.46 -1.99
CA VAL A 183 3.28 3.86 -3.10
C VAL A 183 1.79 3.99 -2.81
N VAL A 184 1.01 4.40 -3.81
CA VAL A 184 -0.44 4.57 -3.70
C VAL A 184 -1.12 3.89 -4.89
N GLY A 185 -2.24 3.22 -4.64
CA GLY A 185 -3.00 2.57 -5.71
C GLY A 185 -4.43 2.24 -5.31
N ASP A 186 -5.32 2.21 -6.29
CA ASP A 186 -6.71 1.79 -6.08
C ASP A 186 -6.78 0.27 -5.89
N GLN A 187 -7.01 -0.15 -4.64
CA GLN A 187 -7.04 -1.57 -4.29
C GLN A 187 -8.22 -2.32 -4.88
N ILE A 188 -9.29 -1.62 -5.30
CA ILE A 188 -10.44 -2.26 -5.97
C ILE A 188 -10.13 -2.53 -7.44
N ARG A 189 -9.35 -1.65 -8.08
CA ARG A 189 -8.94 -1.78 -9.49
C ARG A 189 -7.65 -2.60 -9.62
N LYS A 190 -6.49 -1.97 -9.54
CA LYS A 190 -5.20 -2.66 -9.72
C LYS A 190 -4.93 -3.70 -8.64
N GLY A 191 -5.39 -3.47 -7.43
CA GLY A 191 -5.25 -4.43 -6.33
C GLY A 191 -6.18 -5.65 -6.41
N ALA A 192 -7.21 -5.65 -7.29
CA ALA A 192 -8.22 -6.69 -7.37
C ALA A 192 -8.78 -6.89 -8.79
N ALA A 193 -9.92 -6.25 -9.13
CA ALA A 193 -10.70 -6.56 -10.33
C ALA A 193 -9.93 -6.31 -11.64
N LEU A 194 -9.30 -5.15 -11.79
CA LEU A 194 -8.51 -4.84 -12.98
C LEU A 194 -7.35 -5.81 -13.17
N ASN A 195 -6.64 -6.14 -12.09
CA ASN A 195 -5.52 -7.07 -12.17
C ASN A 195 -5.96 -8.46 -12.62
N ALA A 196 -7.13 -8.91 -12.16
CA ALA A 196 -7.71 -10.18 -12.61
C ALA A 196 -8.04 -10.17 -14.12
N VAL A 197 -8.61 -9.08 -14.64
CA VAL A 197 -8.87 -8.89 -16.07
C VAL A 197 -7.56 -8.89 -16.87
N GLN A 198 -6.57 -8.13 -16.44
CA GLN A 198 -5.27 -8.06 -17.10
C GLN A 198 -4.54 -9.41 -17.12
N ILE A 199 -4.68 -10.22 -16.09
CA ILE A 199 -4.15 -11.61 -16.08
C ILE A 199 -4.90 -12.47 -17.12
N ALA A 200 -6.23 -12.35 -17.19
CA ALA A 200 -7.01 -13.10 -18.15
C ALA A 200 -6.71 -12.73 -19.62
N GLU A 201 -6.32 -11.48 -19.89
CA GLU A 201 -5.90 -11.02 -21.21
C GLU A 201 -4.55 -11.61 -21.68
N LEU A 202 -3.76 -12.17 -20.76
CA LEU A 202 -2.47 -12.81 -21.05
C LEU A 202 -2.58 -14.32 -21.31
N LEU A 203 -3.76 -14.92 -21.07
CA LEU A 203 -4.04 -16.36 -21.26
C LEU A 203 -4.65 -16.64 -22.62
#